data_8c4790c690e6efa0a142832a802858e6
#
_entry.id   8c4790c690e6efa0a142832a802858e6
#
_cell.length_a   1.000
_cell.length_b   1.000
_cell.length_c   1.000
_cell.angle_alpha   90.00
_cell.angle_beta   90.00
_cell.angle_gamma   90.00
#
_symmetry.space_group_name_H-M   'P 1'
#
loop_
_entity.id
_entity.type
_entity.pdbx_description
1 polymer ?
#
loop_
_entity_poly.entity_id
_entity_poly.type
_entity_poly.pdbx_seq_one_letter_code
_entity_poly.pdbx_strand_id
1 'polypeptide(L)'
;MFELRKYLKSFFYKASPYTQAGQDLFAYEQFGYNGTYIDIGAGEPQRGNNCYMLEVQKNWRGFSVEFGDSDQEKRDALKGRWKQYPERKNKIYWDDAMSFDYKKGLLENELNNDIDFLSCDIDPQESTLIALKKVLNDGVRPKYIAFETDHYREKIDYSNLAHNFLKPYGYKIGVKDVYSNLKKKKIFETWFVSEALDLKTINYKDWVKKY
;
A
#
# COMPACT_ATOMS: atom_id res chain seq x y z
N MET A 1 -9.55 -33.22 7.71
CA MET A 1 -9.34 -32.52 6.40
C MET A 1 -9.82 -31.07 6.43
N PHE A 2 -10.93 -30.74 7.07
CA PHE A 2 -11.45 -29.36 7.20
C PHE A 2 -10.59 -28.47 8.10
N GLU A 3 -10.09 -28.98 9.20
CA GLU A 3 -9.21 -28.28 10.14
C GLU A 3 -7.84 -27.97 9.52
N LEU A 4 -7.28 -28.91 8.74
CA LEU A 4 -5.99 -28.73 8.07
C LEU A 4 -6.07 -27.63 6.99
N ARG A 5 -7.20 -27.53 6.26
CA ARG A 5 -7.45 -26.45 5.30
C ARG A 5 -7.59 -25.08 5.97
N LYS A 6 -8.20 -25.04 7.15
CA LYS A 6 -8.35 -23.83 7.96
C LYS A 6 -6.99 -23.35 8.50
N TYR A 7 -6.16 -24.30 8.92
CA TYR A 7 -4.79 -24.05 9.37
C TYR A 7 -3.87 -23.61 8.22
N LEU A 8 -3.96 -24.26 7.06
CA LEU A 8 -3.23 -23.87 5.86
C LEU A 8 -3.66 -22.51 5.33
N LYS A 9 -4.97 -22.20 5.31
CA LYS A 9 -5.43 -20.84 4.98
C LYS A 9 -4.85 -19.81 5.95
N SER A 10 -4.91 -20.05 7.25
CA SER A 10 -4.33 -19.12 8.23
C SER A 10 -2.80 -18.99 8.08
N PHE A 11 -2.11 -20.03 7.65
CA PHE A 11 -0.67 -20.03 7.43
C PHE A 11 -0.28 -19.24 6.17
N PHE A 12 -1.05 -19.35 5.09
CA PHE A 12 -0.80 -18.60 3.84
C PHE A 12 -1.18 -17.12 3.95
N TYR A 13 -2.15 -16.77 4.77
CA TYR A 13 -2.58 -15.38 4.98
C TYR A 13 -1.81 -14.65 6.08
N LYS A 14 -1.07 -15.37 6.91
CA LYS A 14 -0.39 -14.82 8.09
C LYS A 14 0.92 -14.12 7.82
N ALA A 15 1.53 -14.32 6.66
CA ALA A 15 2.85 -13.76 6.45
C ALA A 15 3.17 -13.59 4.97
N SER A 16 2.82 -12.44 4.42
CA SER A 16 3.74 -11.93 3.42
C SER A 16 5.07 -11.68 4.15
N PRO A 17 6.19 -12.27 3.74
CA PRO A 17 7.48 -11.99 4.36
C PRO A 17 7.95 -10.57 4.08
N TYR A 18 7.24 -9.85 3.23
CA TYR A 18 7.62 -8.55 2.70
C TYR A 18 6.84 -7.40 3.33
N THR A 19 5.56 -7.60 3.69
CA THR A 19 4.67 -6.55 4.16
C THR A 19 4.32 -6.68 5.63
N GLN A 20 3.84 -5.59 6.23
CA GLN A 20 3.46 -5.57 7.65
C GLN A 20 2.06 -6.11 7.93
N ALA A 21 1.17 -6.10 6.94
CA ALA A 21 -0.23 -6.48 7.14
C ALA A 21 -0.82 -7.32 5.99
N GLY A 22 -0.01 -7.71 4.98
CA GLY A 22 -0.47 -8.50 3.84
C GLY A 22 -1.13 -7.67 2.75
N GLN A 23 -0.78 -6.41 2.62
CA GLN A 23 -1.29 -5.49 1.61
C GLN A 23 -1.08 -6.03 0.19
N ASP A 24 0.10 -6.59 -0.06
CA ASP A 24 0.49 -7.23 -1.31
C ASP A 24 -0.32 -8.49 -1.63
N LEU A 25 -0.59 -9.32 -0.63
CA LEU A 25 -1.41 -10.53 -0.80
C LEU A 25 -2.85 -10.16 -1.15
N PHE A 26 -3.41 -9.15 -0.48
CA PHE A 26 -4.74 -8.66 -0.80
C PHE A 26 -4.81 -8.17 -2.25
N ALA A 27 -3.87 -7.31 -2.67
CA ALA A 27 -3.81 -6.81 -4.02
C ALA A 27 -3.71 -7.95 -5.04
N TYR A 28 -2.83 -8.93 -4.80
CA TYR A 28 -2.67 -10.09 -5.68
C TYR A 28 -3.95 -10.95 -5.77
N GLU A 29 -4.63 -11.18 -4.66
CA GLU A 29 -5.86 -11.97 -4.66
C GLU A 29 -6.99 -11.29 -5.43
N GLN A 30 -7.08 -9.96 -5.38
CA GLN A 30 -8.09 -9.22 -6.12
C GLN A 30 -7.78 -9.14 -7.62
N PHE A 31 -6.54 -8.85 -7.98
CA PHE A 31 -6.18 -8.45 -9.35
C PHE A 31 -5.32 -9.47 -10.09
N GLY A 32 -4.67 -10.40 -9.38
CA GLY A 32 -3.83 -11.45 -9.99
C GLY A 32 -2.47 -10.94 -10.49
N TYR A 33 -2.03 -11.48 -11.61
CA TYR A 33 -0.78 -11.12 -12.28
C TYR A 33 -0.95 -9.88 -13.17
N ASN A 34 0.17 -9.20 -13.46
CA ASN A 34 0.26 -8.07 -14.39
C ASN A 34 -0.58 -6.84 -13.99
N GLY A 35 -0.81 -6.65 -12.69
CA GLY A 35 -1.47 -5.47 -12.18
C GLY A 35 -0.58 -4.22 -12.19
N THR A 36 -1.13 -3.12 -11.71
CA THR A 36 -0.45 -1.82 -11.64
C THR A 36 -0.47 -1.24 -10.24
N TYR A 37 0.59 -0.52 -9.85
CA TYR A 37 0.68 0.07 -8.52
C TYR A 37 1.37 1.44 -8.48
N ILE A 38 1.06 2.20 -7.43
CA ILE A 38 1.88 3.31 -6.92
C ILE A 38 2.19 3.02 -5.45
N ASP A 39 3.44 3.18 -5.05
CA ASP A 39 3.93 2.93 -3.69
C ASP A 39 4.49 4.22 -3.10
N ILE A 40 3.77 4.81 -2.16
CA ILE A 40 4.14 6.05 -1.47
C ILE A 40 4.72 5.71 -0.11
N GLY A 41 5.95 6.17 0.15
CA GLY A 41 6.70 5.79 1.34
C GLY A 41 7.24 4.36 1.22
N ALA A 42 7.87 4.06 0.09
CA ALA A 42 8.33 2.72 -0.25
C ALA A 42 9.36 2.13 0.74
N GLY A 43 10.08 3.00 1.47
CA GLY A 43 11.05 2.58 2.49
C GLY A 43 12.14 1.64 1.96
N GLU A 44 12.31 0.51 2.60
CA GLU A 44 13.29 -0.52 2.20
C GLU A 44 12.87 -1.22 0.90
N PRO A 45 13.83 -1.67 0.06
CA PRO A 45 13.54 -2.25 -1.25
C PRO A 45 12.78 -3.58 -1.20
N GLN A 46 12.81 -4.30 -0.08
CA GLN A 46 12.20 -5.62 0.07
C GLN A 46 11.40 -5.76 1.37
N ARG A 47 12.08 -5.61 2.51
CA ARG A 47 11.46 -5.86 3.81
C ARG A 47 10.61 -4.67 4.25
N GLY A 48 9.34 -4.91 4.56
CA GLY A 48 8.39 -3.84 4.87
C GLY A 48 7.88 -3.11 3.63
N ASN A 49 8.17 -3.63 2.41
CA ASN A 49 7.77 -3.01 1.16
C ASN A 49 6.48 -3.65 0.62
N ASN A 50 5.45 -2.84 0.45
CA ASN A 50 4.11 -3.30 0.08
C ASN A 50 3.99 -3.74 -1.39
N CYS A 51 4.99 -3.44 -2.23
CA CYS A 51 4.95 -3.72 -3.66
C CYS A 51 6.03 -4.68 -4.15
N TYR A 52 6.99 -5.09 -3.29
CA TYR A 52 8.08 -5.98 -3.71
C TYR A 52 7.59 -7.29 -4.33
N MET A 53 6.71 -8.04 -3.65
CA MET A 53 6.19 -9.30 -4.17
C MET A 53 5.39 -9.09 -5.46
N LEU A 54 4.60 -8.04 -5.52
CA LEU A 54 3.78 -7.71 -6.69
C LEU A 54 4.66 -7.47 -7.93
N GLU A 55 5.70 -6.66 -7.77
CA GLU A 55 6.65 -6.38 -8.85
C GLU A 55 7.45 -7.62 -9.25
N VAL A 56 8.19 -8.20 -8.29
CA VAL A 56 9.22 -9.20 -8.59
C VAL A 56 8.64 -10.58 -8.90
N GLN A 57 7.54 -10.96 -8.23
CA GLN A 57 6.97 -12.31 -8.35
C GLN A 57 5.67 -12.36 -9.15
N LYS A 58 4.96 -11.24 -9.31
CA LYS A 58 3.64 -11.19 -9.94
C LYS A 58 3.61 -10.35 -11.22
N ASN A 59 4.76 -9.88 -11.67
CA ASN A 59 4.94 -9.09 -12.89
C ASN A 59 4.09 -7.80 -12.91
N TRP A 60 3.96 -7.16 -11.78
CA TRP A 60 3.24 -5.89 -11.69
C TRP A 60 4.12 -4.73 -12.16
N ARG A 61 3.51 -3.74 -12.79
CA ARG A 61 4.17 -2.50 -13.21
C ARG A 61 3.73 -1.35 -12.34
N GLY A 62 4.62 -0.42 -12.09
CA GLY A 62 4.30 0.71 -11.24
C GLY A 62 5.50 1.61 -11.02
N PHE A 63 5.38 2.45 -10.03
CA PHE A 63 6.50 3.24 -9.53
C PHE A 63 6.35 3.51 -8.03
N SER A 64 7.47 3.84 -7.42
CA SER A 64 7.52 4.23 -6.02
C SER A 64 7.91 5.70 -5.88
N VAL A 65 7.39 6.38 -4.84
CA VAL A 65 7.80 7.72 -4.43
C VAL A 65 8.30 7.65 -3.00
N GLU A 66 9.56 8.03 -2.80
CA GLU A 66 10.23 7.91 -1.51
C GLU A 66 11.08 9.16 -1.25
N PHE A 67 10.84 9.81 -0.14
CA PHE A 67 11.66 10.96 0.27
C PHE A 67 13.03 10.51 0.81
N GLY A 68 13.04 9.36 1.46
CA GLY A 68 14.20 8.84 2.19
C GLY A 68 14.25 9.36 3.62
N ASP A 69 15.15 10.29 3.89
CA ASP A 69 15.30 10.92 5.20
C ASP A 69 15.73 12.38 4.98
N SER A 70 15.48 13.25 5.95
CA SER A 70 16.02 14.61 5.97
C SER A 70 17.54 14.61 6.17
N ASP A 71 18.07 13.58 6.81
CA ASP A 71 19.50 13.30 6.93
C ASP A 71 20.03 12.73 5.61
N GLN A 72 20.97 13.43 4.99
CA GLN A 72 21.52 13.07 3.68
C GLN A 72 22.24 11.73 3.68
N GLU A 73 22.97 11.38 4.76
CA GLU A 73 23.68 10.10 4.86
C GLU A 73 22.71 8.93 4.89
N LYS A 74 21.63 9.04 5.67
CA LYS A 74 20.59 8.01 5.72
C LYS A 74 19.88 7.88 4.38
N ARG A 75 19.59 8.99 3.73
CA ARG A 75 18.98 9.03 2.40
C ARG A 75 19.87 8.32 1.36
N ASP A 76 21.17 8.59 1.36
CA ASP A 76 22.11 7.95 0.44
C ASP A 76 22.33 6.47 0.78
N ALA A 77 22.31 6.11 2.06
CA ALA A 77 22.35 4.73 2.48
C ALA A 77 21.11 3.94 1.99
N LEU A 78 19.90 4.53 2.07
CA LEU A 78 18.69 3.92 1.54
C LEU A 78 18.76 3.76 0.03
N LYS A 79 19.19 4.80 -0.70
CA LYS A 79 19.45 4.70 -2.16
C LYS A 79 20.47 3.62 -2.51
N GLY A 80 21.51 3.48 -1.69
CA GLY A 80 22.51 2.41 -1.83
C GLY A 80 21.92 1.01 -1.67
N ARG A 81 20.98 0.84 -0.71
CA ARG A 81 20.26 -0.45 -0.54
C ARG A 81 19.38 -0.77 -1.73
N TRP A 82 18.64 0.18 -2.27
CA TRP A 82 17.83 -0.02 -3.47
C TRP A 82 18.64 -0.51 -4.68
N LYS A 83 19.87 -0.01 -4.86
CA LYS A 83 20.76 -0.46 -5.95
C LYS A 83 21.21 -1.93 -5.82
N GLN A 84 21.09 -2.52 -4.62
CA GLN A 84 21.45 -3.93 -4.39
C GLN A 84 20.33 -4.91 -4.80
N TYR A 85 19.18 -4.40 -5.26
CA TYR A 85 18.02 -5.18 -5.69
C TYR A 85 17.75 -4.98 -7.19
N PRO A 86 18.60 -5.54 -8.08
CA PRO A 86 18.46 -5.34 -9.53
C PRO A 86 17.21 -5.98 -10.12
N GLU A 87 16.54 -6.85 -9.37
CA GLU A 87 15.23 -7.41 -9.73
C GLU A 87 14.10 -6.38 -9.63
N ARG A 88 14.27 -5.29 -8.86
CA ARG A 88 13.35 -4.15 -8.82
C ARG A 88 13.57 -3.29 -10.06
N LYS A 89 12.70 -3.46 -11.05
CA LYS A 89 12.81 -2.81 -12.37
C LYS A 89 11.98 -1.55 -12.50
N ASN A 90 10.93 -1.43 -11.68
CA ASN A 90 10.04 -0.27 -11.69
C ASN A 90 10.76 0.94 -11.07
N LYS A 91 10.45 2.10 -11.60
CA LYS A 91 11.13 3.34 -11.22
C LYS A 91 10.83 3.73 -9.77
N ILE A 92 11.84 4.19 -9.06
CA ILE A 92 11.69 4.90 -7.79
C ILE A 92 12.05 6.37 -7.98
N TYR A 93 11.15 7.25 -7.55
CA TYR A 93 11.37 8.69 -7.49
C TYR A 93 11.75 9.07 -6.07
N TRP A 94 12.91 9.71 -5.93
CA TRP A 94 13.42 10.21 -4.65
C TRP A 94 12.90 11.62 -4.44
N ASP A 95 11.62 11.76 -4.11
CA ASP A 95 10.90 13.03 -4.07
C ASP A 95 9.87 13.07 -2.93
N ASP A 96 9.34 14.26 -2.64
CA ASP A 96 8.29 14.44 -1.66
C ASP A 96 6.92 14.06 -2.24
N ALA A 97 6.31 13.03 -1.68
CA ALA A 97 5.01 12.50 -2.11
C ALA A 97 3.87 13.52 -2.01
N MET A 98 3.98 14.53 -1.13
CA MET A 98 2.94 15.55 -0.98
C MET A 98 2.94 16.57 -2.14
N SER A 99 4.05 16.71 -2.85
CA SER A 99 4.22 17.64 -3.96
C SER A 99 4.53 16.98 -5.30
N PHE A 100 4.80 15.68 -5.32
CA PHE A 100 5.12 14.90 -6.53
C PHE A 100 4.04 15.05 -7.61
N ASP A 101 4.46 15.14 -8.86
CA ASP A 101 3.56 15.18 -10.04
C ASP A 101 3.20 13.74 -10.45
N TYR A 102 2.08 13.22 -9.93
CA TYR A 102 1.62 11.86 -10.22
C TYR A 102 1.18 11.68 -11.68
N LYS A 103 0.70 12.73 -12.36
CA LYS A 103 0.38 12.67 -13.80
C LYS A 103 1.63 12.41 -14.62
N LYS A 104 2.71 13.14 -14.31
CA LYS A 104 4.01 12.90 -14.94
C LYS A 104 4.53 11.51 -14.62
N GLY A 105 4.41 11.07 -13.35
CA GLY A 105 4.80 9.73 -12.95
C GLY A 105 4.08 8.63 -13.75
N LEU A 106 2.76 8.75 -13.93
CA LEU A 106 1.97 7.82 -14.75
C LEU A 106 2.45 7.81 -16.20
N LEU A 107 2.63 8.99 -16.80
CA LEU A 107 3.06 9.12 -18.19
C LEU A 107 4.45 8.50 -18.43
N GLU A 108 5.42 8.78 -17.56
CA GLU A 108 6.79 8.26 -17.67
C GLU A 108 6.89 6.74 -17.47
N ASN A 109 5.92 6.12 -16.81
CA ASN A 109 5.86 4.68 -16.58
C ASN A 109 4.82 3.98 -17.49
N GLU A 110 4.26 4.69 -18.47
CA GLU A 110 3.25 4.17 -19.41
C GLU A 110 2.05 3.53 -18.69
N LEU A 111 1.57 4.19 -17.65
CA LEU A 111 0.42 3.76 -16.85
C LEU A 111 -0.79 4.64 -17.13
N ASN A 112 -1.97 4.04 -17.04
CA ASN A 112 -3.24 4.76 -17.06
C ASN A 112 -3.55 5.38 -15.69
N ASN A 113 -4.52 6.28 -15.65
CA ASN A 113 -4.99 6.87 -14.40
C ASN A 113 -5.65 5.83 -13.46
N ASP A 114 -6.27 4.79 -14.02
CA ASP A 114 -6.86 3.69 -13.26
C ASP A 114 -5.77 2.66 -12.94
N ILE A 115 -5.30 2.68 -11.71
CA ILE A 115 -4.32 1.71 -11.19
C ILE A 115 -4.99 0.71 -10.26
N ASP A 116 -4.41 -0.47 -10.11
CA ASP A 116 -5.00 -1.51 -9.29
C ASP A 116 -4.75 -1.27 -7.78
N PHE A 117 -3.54 -0.82 -7.42
CA PHE A 117 -3.15 -0.67 -6.02
C PHE A 117 -2.38 0.63 -5.74
N LEU A 118 -2.79 1.33 -4.68
CA LEU A 118 -2.04 2.43 -4.06
C LEU A 118 -1.65 2.02 -2.64
N SER A 119 -0.36 1.95 -2.36
CA SER A 119 0.19 1.93 -1.01
C SER A 119 0.47 3.37 -0.58
N CYS A 120 -0.01 3.77 0.59
CA CYS A 120 0.16 5.13 1.08
C CYS A 120 0.54 5.10 2.57
N ASP A 121 1.84 5.21 2.84
CA ASP A 121 2.46 4.98 4.15
C ASP A 121 3.68 5.91 4.31
N ILE A 122 3.45 7.12 4.84
CA ILE A 122 4.51 8.08 5.20
C ILE A 122 4.25 8.73 6.56
N ASP A 123 5.29 8.97 7.32
CA ASP A 123 5.22 9.67 8.60
C ASP A 123 5.35 11.20 8.41
N PRO A 124 4.62 12.02 9.17
CA PRO A 124 3.49 11.68 10.03
C PRO A 124 2.19 11.43 9.23
N GLN A 125 1.15 10.86 9.86
CA GLN A 125 -0.12 10.48 9.22
C GLN A 125 -0.84 11.63 8.53
N GLU A 126 -0.64 12.86 8.97
CA GLU A 126 -1.12 14.04 8.26
C GLU A 126 -0.52 14.11 6.83
N SER A 127 0.77 13.83 6.70
CA SER A 127 1.46 13.79 5.40
C SER A 127 0.92 12.68 4.52
N THR A 128 0.61 11.50 5.08
CA THR A 128 -0.06 10.41 4.35
C THR A 128 -1.40 10.86 3.77
N LEU A 129 -2.21 11.58 4.56
CA LEU A 129 -3.49 12.12 4.09
C LEU A 129 -3.31 13.19 3.00
N ILE A 130 -2.30 14.05 3.12
CA ILE A 130 -2.00 15.07 2.11
C ILE A 130 -1.55 14.41 0.80
N ALA A 131 -0.68 13.41 0.86
CA ALA A 131 -0.22 12.65 -0.30
C ALA A 131 -1.39 11.92 -0.99
N LEU A 132 -2.27 11.26 -0.22
CA LEU A 132 -3.48 10.65 -0.75
C LEU A 132 -4.35 11.66 -1.51
N LYS A 133 -4.58 12.84 -0.92
CA LYS A 133 -5.35 13.92 -1.58
C LYS A 133 -4.69 14.38 -2.86
N LYS A 134 -3.35 14.51 -2.88
CA LYS A 134 -2.59 14.90 -4.06
C LYS A 134 -2.74 13.88 -5.19
N VAL A 135 -2.63 12.59 -4.89
CA VAL A 135 -2.84 11.50 -5.86
C VAL A 135 -4.21 11.61 -6.54
N LEU A 136 -5.28 11.71 -5.75
CA LEU A 136 -6.65 11.77 -6.27
C LEU A 136 -6.91 13.07 -7.07
N ASN A 137 -6.35 14.21 -6.61
CA ASN A 137 -6.48 15.51 -7.27
C ASN A 137 -5.71 15.55 -8.61
N ASP A 138 -4.62 14.79 -8.73
CA ASP A 138 -3.90 14.59 -9.99
C ASP A 138 -4.66 13.64 -10.96
N GLY A 139 -5.81 13.15 -10.56
CA GLY A 139 -6.67 12.34 -11.43
C GLY A 139 -6.40 10.85 -11.36
N VAL A 140 -5.50 10.38 -10.52
CA VAL A 140 -5.27 8.94 -10.31
C VAL A 140 -6.46 8.32 -9.61
N ARG A 141 -6.86 7.12 -10.04
CA ARG A 141 -8.01 6.38 -9.52
C ARG A 141 -7.63 4.94 -9.17
N PRO A 142 -7.04 4.72 -7.97
CA PRO A 142 -6.69 3.37 -7.52
C PRO A 142 -7.96 2.54 -7.27
N LYS A 143 -7.97 1.27 -7.65
CA LYS A 143 -9.07 0.37 -7.30
C LYS A 143 -9.02 -0.06 -5.83
N TYR A 144 -7.81 -0.17 -5.28
CA TYR A 144 -7.54 -0.49 -3.89
C TYR A 144 -6.49 0.46 -3.32
N ILE A 145 -6.72 0.93 -2.10
CA ILE A 145 -5.83 1.83 -1.36
C ILE A 145 -5.55 1.22 0.01
N ALA A 146 -4.30 0.89 0.31
CA ALA A 146 -3.82 0.64 1.66
C ALA A 146 -3.35 1.97 2.26
N PHE A 147 -4.04 2.43 3.28
CA PHE A 147 -3.80 3.74 3.89
C PHE A 147 -3.37 3.57 5.35
N GLU A 148 -2.12 3.95 5.64
CA GLU A 148 -1.61 3.92 7.01
C GLU A 148 -2.30 4.99 7.86
N THR A 149 -2.77 4.57 9.04
CA THR A 149 -3.46 5.44 9.99
C THR A 149 -2.71 5.57 11.30
N ASP A 150 -1.83 4.62 11.60
CA ASP A 150 -1.10 4.47 12.87
C ASP A 150 -1.95 4.85 14.11
N HIS A 151 -3.20 4.44 14.10
CA HIS A 151 -4.23 4.83 15.08
C HIS A 151 -3.81 4.60 16.55
N TYR A 152 -2.79 3.79 16.76
CA TYR A 152 -2.21 3.54 18.07
C TYR A 152 -1.30 4.67 18.59
N ARG A 153 -0.88 5.59 17.70
CA ARG A 153 -0.02 6.74 18.04
C ARG A 153 -0.79 8.04 18.09
N GLU A 154 -1.83 8.15 17.26
CA GLU A 154 -2.52 9.40 17.01
C GLU A 154 -3.88 9.46 17.69
N LYS A 155 -4.23 10.64 18.20
CA LYS A 155 -5.58 10.93 18.73
C LYS A 155 -6.58 11.25 17.62
N ILE A 156 -6.09 11.61 16.44
CA ILE A 156 -6.89 11.97 15.27
C ILE A 156 -7.29 10.71 14.53
N ASP A 157 -8.56 10.58 14.18
CA ASP A 157 -9.07 9.48 13.36
C ASP A 157 -8.80 9.76 11.86
N TYR A 158 -7.58 9.49 11.41
CA TYR A 158 -7.19 9.62 10.01
C TYR A 158 -7.94 8.66 9.08
N SER A 159 -8.41 7.52 9.58
CA SER A 159 -9.29 6.61 8.82
C SER A 159 -10.58 7.31 8.41
N ASN A 160 -11.22 8.02 9.35
CA ASN A 160 -12.46 8.74 9.08
C ASN A 160 -12.22 9.97 8.18
N LEU A 161 -11.11 10.69 8.38
CA LEU A 161 -10.75 11.82 7.52
C LEU A 161 -10.50 11.38 6.07
N ALA A 162 -9.76 10.29 5.87
CA ALA A 162 -9.54 9.71 4.55
C ALA A 162 -10.85 9.21 3.93
N HIS A 163 -11.70 8.52 4.69
CA HIS A 163 -13.00 8.05 4.19
C HIS A 163 -13.88 9.21 3.72
N ASN A 164 -14.00 10.28 4.53
CA ASN A 164 -14.81 11.45 4.16
C ASN A 164 -14.30 12.13 2.89
N PHE A 165 -12.98 12.16 2.69
CA PHE A 165 -12.38 12.67 1.46
C PHE A 165 -12.62 11.75 0.26
N LEU A 166 -12.49 10.43 0.44
CA LEU A 166 -12.57 9.43 -0.63
C LEU A 166 -14.01 9.15 -1.09
N LYS A 167 -14.99 9.29 -0.19
CA LYS A 167 -16.41 8.99 -0.49
C LYS A 167 -16.96 9.70 -1.73
N PRO A 168 -16.74 11.00 -1.96
CA PRO A 168 -17.21 11.68 -3.19
C PRO A 168 -16.57 11.14 -4.47
N TYR A 169 -15.43 10.43 -4.37
CA TYR A 169 -14.76 9.79 -5.50
C TYR A 169 -15.23 8.34 -5.72
N GLY A 170 -16.24 7.86 -4.99
CA GLY A 170 -16.79 6.52 -5.14
C GLY A 170 -15.96 5.43 -4.44
N TYR A 171 -15.38 5.74 -3.28
CA TYR A 171 -14.70 4.74 -2.46
C TYR A 171 -15.48 4.40 -1.20
N LYS A 172 -15.37 3.15 -0.80
CA LYS A 172 -15.87 2.62 0.47
C LYS A 172 -14.74 2.00 1.28
N ILE A 173 -14.96 1.85 2.58
CA ILE A 173 -14.05 1.07 3.43
C ILE A 173 -14.23 -0.40 3.06
N GLY A 174 -13.16 -1.02 2.57
CA GLY A 174 -13.09 -2.46 2.31
C GLY A 174 -12.73 -3.24 3.56
N VAL A 175 -11.67 -2.82 4.25
CA VAL A 175 -11.23 -3.42 5.53
C VAL A 175 -10.87 -2.29 6.50
N LYS A 176 -11.49 -2.29 7.67
CA LYS A 176 -11.19 -1.36 8.76
C LYS A 176 -10.36 -2.06 9.84
N ASP A 177 -9.56 -1.28 10.55
CA ASP A 177 -8.80 -1.73 11.70
C ASP A 177 -7.85 -2.90 11.37
N VAL A 178 -7.04 -2.70 10.33
CA VAL A 178 -6.02 -3.66 9.91
C VAL A 178 -4.87 -3.65 10.93
N TYR A 179 -4.46 -4.83 11.38
CA TYR A 179 -3.42 -5.00 12.38
C TYR A 179 -2.07 -5.31 11.73
N SER A 180 -1.02 -4.65 12.22
CA SER A 180 0.34 -5.00 11.86
C SER A 180 0.76 -6.34 12.47
N ASN A 181 1.30 -7.23 11.65
CA ASN A 181 1.90 -8.49 12.10
C ASN A 181 3.10 -8.28 13.03
N LEU A 182 3.82 -7.17 12.85
CA LEU A 182 5.05 -6.86 13.57
C LEU A 182 4.79 -6.16 14.90
N LYS A 183 3.69 -5.44 15.03
CA LYS A 183 3.39 -4.56 16.18
C LYS A 183 2.27 -5.12 17.07
N LYS A 184 2.21 -6.43 17.27
CA LYS A 184 1.31 -7.15 18.20
C LYS A 184 -0.04 -6.44 18.44
N LYS A 185 -0.97 -6.56 17.49
CA LYS A 185 -2.37 -6.10 17.63
C LYS A 185 -2.55 -4.56 17.67
N LYS A 186 -1.68 -3.79 17.09
CA LYS A 186 -1.91 -2.36 16.93
C LYS A 186 -2.65 -2.11 15.62
N ILE A 187 -3.74 -1.36 15.68
CA ILE A 187 -4.45 -0.89 14.49
C ILE A 187 -3.50 0.02 13.73
N PHE A 188 -3.24 -0.36 12.48
CA PHE A 188 -2.17 0.19 11.70
C PHE A 188 -2.69 0.86 10.41
N GLU A 189 -3.68 0.26 9.74
CA GLU A 189 -4.19 0.73 8.46
C GLU A 189 -5.70 0.65 8.36
N THR A 190 -6.24 1.35 7.38
CA THR A 190 -7.57 1.16 6.81
C THR A 190 -7.44 0.99 5.30
N TRP A 191 -8.11 -0.02 4.75
CA TRP A 191 -8.10 -0.29 3.31
C TRP A 191 -9.39 0.20 2.68
N PHE A 192 -9.24 1.03 1.66
CA PHE A 192 -10.35 1.54 0.87
C PHE A 192 -10.39 0.87 -0.49
N VAL A 193 -11.59 0.69 -1.03
CA VAL A 193 -11.79 0.10 -2.33
C VAL A 193 -12.80 0.92 -3.13
N SER A 194 -12.61 0.97 -4.46
CA SER A 194 -13.61 1.57 -5.35
C SER A 194 -14.95 0.83 -5.19
N GLU A 195 -16.06 1.57 -5.14
CA GLU A 195 -17.40 0.99 -5.08
C GLU A 195 -17.73 0.15 -6.32
N ALA A 196 -17.11 0.47 -7.47
CA ALA A 196 -17.23 -0.28 -8.71
C ALA A 196 -16.50 -1.63 -8.68
N LEU A 197 -15.62 -1.86 -7.69
CA LEU A 197 -14.90 -3.11 -7.56
C LEU A 197 -15.79 -4.18 -6.92
N ASP A 198 -16.12 -5.21 -7.69
CA ASP A 198 -16.69 -6.44 -7.14
C ASP A 198 -15.58 -7.24 -6.47
N LEU A 199 -15.50 -7.10 -5.15
CA LEU A 199 -14.49 -7.80 -4.36
C LEU A 199 -14.73 -9.30 -4.45
N LYS A 200 -13.76 -10.03 -4.96
CA LYS A 200 -13.72 -11.48 -4.83
C LYS A 200 -13.88 -11.81 -3.35
N THR A 201 -14.83 -12.69 -3.03
CA THR A 201 -15.21 -13.02 -1.65
C THR A 201 -14.03 -13.63 -0.91
N ILE A 202 -13.16 -12.78 -0.39
CA ILE A 202 -12.16 -13.16 0.59
C ILE A 202 -12.80 -12.85 1.93
N ASN A 203 -12.76 -13.78 2.85
CA ASN A 203 -13.39 -13.59 4.14
C ASN A 203 -12.53 -12.68 5.03
N TYR A 204 -12.59 -11.36 4.76
CA TYR A 204 -11.79 -10.33 5.49
C TYR A 204 -12.04 -10.33 6.98
N LYS A 205 -13.19 -10.80 7.43
CA LYS A 205 -13.47 -11.00 8.86
C LYS A 205 -12.46 -11.94 9.50
N ASP A 206 -11.86 -12.84 8.73
CA ASP A 206 -10.81 -13.73 9.21
C ASP A 206 -9.43 -13.07 9.31
N TRP A 207 -9.19 -11.95 8.60
CA TRP A 207 -7.95 -11.16 8.69
C TRP A 207 -7.94 -10.30 9.96
N VAL A 208 -9.07 -9.72 10.30
CA VAL A 208 -9.22 -8.75 11.39
C VAL A 208 -9.45 -9.43 12.74
N LYS A 209 -10.06 -10.62 12.77
CA LYS A 209 -10.52 -11.27 14.03
C LYS A 209 -9.57 -12.29 14.63
N LYS A 210 -8.46 -12.64 14.00
CA LYS A 210 -7.58 -13.74 14.47
C LYS A 210 -6.29 -13.31 15.14
N TYR A 211 -6.21 -12.04 15.55
CA TYR A 211 -5.05 -11.58 16.32
C TYR A 211 -5.52 -10.98 17.67
#